data_97e31a14ecf5b92af382ecfeb3e6977d
#
_entry.id   97e31a14ecf5b92af382ecfeb3e6977d
#
_cell.length_a   1.000
_cell.length_b   1.000
_cell.length_c   1.000
_cell.angle_alpha   90.00
_cell.angle_beta   90.00
_cell.angle_gamma   90.00
#
_symmetry.space_group_name_H-M   'P 1'
#
loop_
_entity.id
_entity.type
_entity.pdbx_description
1 polymer ?
#
loop_
_entity_poly.entity_id
_entity_poly.type
_entity_poly.pdbx_seq_one_letter_code
_entity_poly.pdbx_strand_id
1 'polypeptide(L)'
;ARYVLIESVQREALVRFARNDLNLAIKTDKNLETIFRNSMETYNIEKLHNLKPSIINNLNLNAFIYNIKYYIKGYGKLNSSVYIEKLNKDLFTSKSSSKLAFYHEDIKKLSLETKENIELLNHNFNNLADILESKGIKLIFMPAVDKYNLYRPYIISNNYIESIFFEYLSTLDKKYIFINTKEILSKNLENSEKDIFYADDTHWSYKASNNIIESDAFNNIFNKGEQ
;
A
#
# COMPACT_ATOMS: atom_id res chain seq x y z
N ALA A 1 -13.42 -22.07 -2.60
CA ALA A 1 -12.19 -21.40 -3.07
C ALA A 1 -10.99 -22.17 -2.53
N ARG A 2 -9.89 -22.25 -3.29
CA ARG A 2 -8.63 -22.89 -2.82
C ARG A 2 -7.73 -21.88 -2.13
N TYR A 3 -7.93 -20.59 -2.40
CA TYR A 3 -7.10 -19.50 -1.89
C TYR A 3 -7.94 -18.33 -1.43
N VAL A 4 -7.45 -17.63 -0.41
CA VAL A 4 -7.91 -16.31 0.03
C VAL A 4 -6.72 -15.37 -0.06
N LEU A 5 -6.84 -14.30 -0.86
CA LEU A 5 -5.85 -13.23 -0.96
C LEU A 5 -6.31 -12.05 -0.11
N ILE A 6 -5.45 -11.62 0.80
CA ILE A 6 -5.60 -10.37 1.54
C ILE A 6 -4.57 -9.38 1.01
N GLU A 7 -5.04 -8.30 0.42
CA GLU A 7 -4.24 -7.13 0.05
C GLU A 7 -4.48 -6.00 1.04
N SER A 8 -3.44 -5.30 1.40
CA SER A 8 -3.51 -4.06 2.18
C SER A 8 -2.33 -3.17 1.82
N VAL A 9 -2.55 -1.86 1.69
CA VAL A 9 -1.44 -0.93 1.57
C VAL A 9 -0.57 -0.99 2.83
N GLN A 10 0.75 -0.90 2.67
CA GLN A 10 1.73 -1.09 3.75
C GLN A 10 1.40 -0.24 4.98
N ARG A 11 1.17 1.07 4.81
CA ARG A 11 0.88 2.01 5.90
C ARG A 11 -0.37 1.68 6.72
N GLU A 12 -1.29 0.90 6.16
CA GLU A 12 -2.52 0.48 6.86
C GLU A 12 -2.44 -0.95 7.42
N ALA A 13 -1.46 -1.75 6.98
CA ALA A 13 -1.37 -3.15 7.35
C ALA A 13 -1.24 -3.34 8.87
N LEU A 14 -0.36 -2.59 9.53
CA LEU A 14 -0.19 -2.67 10.98
C LEU A 14 -1.40 -2.12 11.74
N VAL A 15 -2.00 -1.01 11.26
CA VAL A 15 -3.21 -0.44 11.87
C VAL A 15 -4.37 -1.45 11.89
N ARG A 16 -4.49 -2.22 10.82
CA ARG A 16 -5.61 -3.16 10.63
C ARG A 16 -5.36 -4.50 11.29
N PHE A 17 -4.13 -5.01 11.21
CA PHE A 17 -3.85 -6.42 11.51
C PHE A 17 -2.92 -6.65 12.70
N ALA A 18 -2.17 -5.63 13.19
CA ALA A 18 -1.38 -5.72 14.41
C ALA A 18 -2.21 -5.33 15.64
N ARG A 19 -3.25 -6.12 15.95
CA ARG A 19 -4.22 -5.83 17.01
C ARG A 19 -4.44 -7.07 17.87
N ASN A 20 -4.56 -6.89 19.18
CA ASN A 20 -4.85 -7.97 20.14
C ASN A 20 -6.34 -8.35 20.16
N ASP A 21 -7.23 -7.51 19.64
CA ASP A 21 -8.67 -7.66 19.65
C ASP A 21 -9.25 -8.17 18.33
N LEU A 22 -8.43 -8.76 17.45
CA LEU A 22 -8.92 -9.32 16.20
C LEU A 22 -9.87 -10.49 16.48
N ASN A 23 -11.14 -10.27 16.19
CA ASN A 23 -12.14 -11.32 16.23
C ASN A 23 -12.11 -12.12 14.91
N LEU A 24 -11.47 -13.28 14.96
CA LEU A 24 -11.39 -14.20 13.83
C LEU A 24 -12.65 -15.09 13.69
N ALA A 25 -13.71 -14.82 14.44
CA ALA A 25 -14.96 -15.54 14.30
C ALA A 25 -15.55 -15.31 12.89
N ILE A 26 -15.82 -16.41 12.21
CA ILE A 26 -16.47 -16.39 10.89
C ILE A 26 -17.91 -15.94 11.07
N LYS A 27 -18.24 -14.78 10.51
CA LYS A 27 -19.63 -14.31 10.45
C LYS A 27 -20.37 -15.11 9.39
N THR A 28 -21.62 -15.44 9.67
CA THR A 28 -22.49 -16.16 8.73
C THR A 28 -22.79 -15.28 7.50
N ASP A 29 -22.97 -15.88 6.34
CA ASP A 29 -23.17 -15.20 5.04
C ASP A 29 -24.26 -14.11 5.07
N LYS A 30 -25.37 -14.35 5.78
CA LYS A 30 -26.46 -13.37 5.93
C LYS A 30 -26.04 -12.06 6.59
N ASN A 31 -25.13 -12.13 7.57
CA ASN A 31 -24.62 -10.93 8.24
C ASN A 31 -23.63 -10.16 7.36
N LEU A 32 -22.85 -10.86 6.53
CA LEU A 32 -21.89 -10.23 5.60
C LEU A 32 -22.60 -9.46 4.50
N GLU A 33 -23.64 -10.03 3.88
CA GLU A 33 -24.45 -9.31 2.87
C GLU A 33 -25.09 -8.04 3.43
N THR A 34 -25.64 -8.11 4.65
CA THR A 34 -26.26 -6.94 5.28
C THR A 34 -25.23 -5.86 5.58
N ILE A 35 -24.04 -6.23 6.12
CA ILE A 35 -22.95 -5.29 6.39
C ILE A 35 -22.46 -4.64 5.08
N PHE A 36 -22.27 -5.44 4.02
CA PHE A 36 -21.84 -4.94 2.73
C PHE A 36 -22.85 -3.98 2.10
N ARG A 37 -24.15 -4.35 2.12
CA ARG A 37 -25.23 -3.51 1.61
C ARG A 37 -25.31 -2.18 2.35
N ASN A 38 -25.29 -2.18 3.67
CA ASN A 38 -25.33 -0.96 4.48
C ASN A 38 -24.10 -0.08 4.22
N SER A 39 -22.91 -0.67 4.06
CA SER A 39 -21.69 0.09 3.72
C SER A 39 -21.78 0.74 2.35
N MET A 40 -22.35 0.05 1.35
CA MET A 40 -22.54 0.59 0.01
C MET A 40 -23.60 1.71 -0.03
N GLU A 41 -24.68 1.57 0.74
CA GLU A 41 -25.71 2.62 0.86
C GLU A 41 -25.13 3.87 1.51
N THR A 42 -24.41 3.73 2.60
CA THR A 42 -23.72 4.85 3.29
C THR A 42 -22.74 5.56 2.35
N TYR A 43 -21.91 4.80 1.63
CA TYR A 43 -20.97 5.36 0.66
C TYR A 43 -21.65 6.14 -0.47
N ASN A 44 -22.75 5.63 -0.99
CA ASN A 44 -23.51 6.30 -2.06
C ASN A 44 -24.19 7.58 -1.57
N ILE A 45 -24.72 7.60 -0.35
CA ILE A 45 -25.33 8.78 0.27
C ILE A 45 -24.27 9.87 0.51
N GLU A 46 -23.12 9.52 1.08
CA GLU A 46 -22.02 10.47 1.30
C GLU A 46 -21.50 11.07 -0.01
N LYS A 47 -21.38 10.26 -1.06
CA LYS A 47 -20.93 10.70 -2.38
C LYS A 47 -21.93 11.69 -3.03
N LEU A 48 -23.23 11.45 -2.87
CA LEU A 48 -24.27 12.34 -3.41
C LEU A 48 -24.36 13.69 -2.66
N HIS A 49 -24.14 13.69 -1.35
CA HIS A 49 -24.17 14.93 -0.55
C HIS A 49 -22.96 15.84 -0.79
N ASN A 50 -21.84 15.31 -1.26
CA ASN A 50 -20.62 16.07 -1.52
C ASN A 50 -20.55 16.73 -2.91
N LEU A 51 -21.56 16.55 -3.75
CA LEU A 51 -21.63 17.10 -5.11
C LEU A 51 -22.26 18.52 -5.18
N LYS A 52 -21.99 19.39 -4.21
CA LYS A 52 -22.30 20.82 -4.40
C LYS A 52 -21.17 21.47 -5.20
N PRO A 53 -21.39 21.88 -6.46
CA PRO A 53 -20.39 22.57 -7.25
C PRO A 53 -20.23 24.00 -6.74
N SER A 54 -19.39 24.20 -5.75
CA SER A 54 -18.90 25.53 -5.41
C SER A 54 -17.64 25.79 -6.24
N ILE A 55 -17.65 26.84 -7.06
CA ILE A 55 -16.52 27.26 -7.89
C ILE A 55 -15.30 27.57 -7.00
N ILE A 56 -15.55 28.04 -5.78
CA ILE A 56 -14.53 28.22 -4.74
C ILE A 56 -14.89 27.32 -3.57
N ASN A 57 -14.14 26.26 -3.38
CA ASN A 57 -14.23 25.38 -2.22
C ASN A 57 -12.83 25.19 -1.60
N ASN A 58 -12.79 24.64 -0.40
CA ASN A 58 -11.51 24.41 0.32
C ASN A 58 -10.51 23.57 -0.49
N LEU A 59 -10.98 22.65 -1.34
CA LEU A 59 -10.10 21.83 -2.17
C LEU A 59 -9.43 22.66 -3.26
N ASN A 60 -10.20 23.52 -3.96
CA ASN A 60 -9.66 24.37 -5.03
C ASN A 60 -8.73 25.45 -4.48
N LEU A 61 -9.07 26.04 -3.31
CA LEU A 61 -8.23 27.01 -2.66
C LEU A 61 -6.93 26.38 -2.17
N ASN A 62 -7.00 25.19 -1.58
CA ASN A 62 -5.82 24.44 -1.15
C ASN A 62 -4.93 24.03 -2.32
N ALA A 63 -5.51 23.63 -3.45
CA ALA A 63 -4.75 23.34 -4.66
C ALA A 63 -4.02 24.59 -5.20
N PHE A 64 -4.66 25.76 -5.16
CA PHE A 64 -4.04 27.01 -5.56
C PHE A 64 -2.88 27.39 -4.62
N ILE A 65 -3.09 27.35 -3.31
CA ILE A 65 -2.05 27.63 -2.30
C ILE A 65 -0.90 26.62 -2.43
N TYR A 66 -1.19 25.35 -2.70
CA TYR A 66 -0.20 24.31 -2.93
C TYR A 66 0.67 24.65 -4.15
N ASN A 67 0.04 25.02 -5.28
CA ASN A 67 0.75 25.37 -6.48
C ASN A 67 1.69 26.58 -6.30
N ILE A 68 1.25 27.61 -5.56
CA ILE A 68 2.10 28.76 -5.21
C ILE A 68 3.30 28.30 -4.36
N LYS A 69 3.06 27.54 -3.30
CA LYS A 69 4.13 27.02 -2.43
C LYS A 69 5.10 26.13 -3.20
N TYR A 70 4.59 25.29 -4.09
CA TYR A 70 5.39 24.44 -4.95
C TYR A 70 6.24 25.25 -5.92
N TYR A 71 5.67 26.28 -6.54
CA TYR A 71 6.40 27.18 -7.45
C TYR A 71 7.57 27.87 -6.75
N ILE A 72 7.37 28.31 -5.50
CA ILE A 72 8.41 29.00 -4.71
C ILE A 72 9.47 28.03 -4.19
N LYS A 73 9.07 26.89 -3.62
CA LYS A 73 10.00 25.93 -2.98
C LYS A 73 10.51 24.87 -3.94
N GLY A 74 9.72 24.49 -4.92
CA GLY A 74 10.05 23.50 -5.95
C GLY A 74 10.11 22.05 -5.50
N TYR A 75 10.26 21.78 -4.19
CA TYR A 75 10.33 20.45 -3.58
C TYR A 75 10.16 20.51 -2.05
N GLY A 76 10.06 19.33 -1.41
CA GLY A 76 10.01 19.18 0.04
C GLY A 76 8.60 19.22 0.61
N LYS A 77 8.52 19.39 1.94
CA LYS A 77 7.28 19.41 2.71
C LYS A 77 6.60 20.77 2.58
N LEU A 78 5.49 20.83 1.87
CA LEU A 78 4.78 22.08 1.55
C LEU A 78 3.61 22.41 2.52
N ASN A 79 3.60 21.89 3.74
CA ASN A 79 2.44 21.93 4.66
C ASN A 79 1.16 21.37 4.01
N SER A 80 1.32 20.35 3.18
CA SER A 80 0.22 19.64 2.53
C SER A 80 0.29 18.16 2.88
N SER A 81 -0.70 17.41 2.44
CA SER A 81 -0.69 15.95 2.53
C SER A 81 0.30 15.29 1.56
N VAL A 82 0.97 16.06 0.71
CA VAL A 82 1.92 15.57 -0.29
C VAL A 82 3.31 16.11 0.01
N TYR A 83 4.29 15.22 0.01
CA TYR A 83 5.70 15.56 0.06
C TYR A 83 6.30 15.41 -1.35
N ILE A 84 7.26 16.27 -1.69
CA ILE A 84 7.93 16.24 -2.99
C ILE A 84 9.44 16.25 -2.74
N GLU A 85 10.11 15.23 -3.28
CA GLU A 85 11.56 15.06 -3.16
C GLU A 85 12.21 14.88 -4.53
N LYS A 86 13.51 15.21 -4.62
CA LYS A 86 14.31 14.98 -5.81
C LYS A 86 14.86 13.57 -5.81
N LEU A 87 14.83 12.92 -6.98
CA LEU A 87 15.42 11.61 -7.22
C LEU A 87 16.76 11.77 -7.95
N ASN A 88 17.65 10.83 -7.71
CA ASN A 88 18.94 10.72 -8.42
C ASN A 88 18.82 10.02 -9.79
N LYS A 89 17.61 9.55 -10.14
CA LYS A 89 17.29 8.92 -11.43
C LYS A 89 15.97 9.48 -11.99
N ASP A 90 15.81 9.39 -13.29
CA ASP A 90 14.56 9.68 -13.99
C ASP A 90 13.65 8.45 -13.99
N LEU A 91 12.81 8.33 -12.96
CA LEU A 91 11.96 7.16 -12.74
C LEU A 91 10.49 7.35 -13.19
N PHE A 92 10.20 8.50 -13.81
CA PHE A 92 8.89 8.80 -14.40
C PHE A 92 9.03 9.28 -15.85
N THR A 93 7.99 9.05 -16.67
CA THR A 93 7.92 9.58 -18.04
C THR A 93 7.36 11.01 -18.08
N SER A 94 6.82 11.50 -16.96
CA SER A 94 6.30 12.86 -16.84
C SER A 94 7.40 13.92 -16.99
N LYS A 95 7.02 15.20 -17.25
CA LYS A 95 7.95 16.33 -17.31
C LYS A 95 8.80 16.51 -16.05
N SER A 96 8.36 15.97 -14.93
CA SER A 96 9.07 15.95 -13.64
C SER A 96 9.66 14.57 -13.36
N SER A 97 10.38 14.01 -14.32
CA SER A 97 10.88 12.62 -14.33
C SER A 97 11.71 12.23 -13.10
N SER A 98 12.41 13.19 -12.49
CA SER A 98 13.26 13.03 -11.31
C SER A 98 12.65 13.61 -10.03
N LYS A 99 11.32 13.80 -9.98
CA LYS A 99 10.63 14.26 -8.77
C LYS A 99 9.64 13.22 -8.29
N LEU A 100 9.73 12.87 -7.01
CA LEU A 100 8.83 11.96 -6.32
C LEU A 100 7.81 12.77 -5.53
N ALA A 101 6.54 12.65 -5.89
CA ALA A 101 5.42 13.08 -5.05
C ALA A 101 4.87 11.85 -4.30
N PHE A 102 4.75 11.92 -2.97
CA PHE A 102 4.22 10.84 -2.15
C PHE A 102 3.38 11.36 -0.99
N TYR A 103 2.56 10.48 -0.42
CA TYR A 103 1.59 10.85 0.61
C TYR A 103 2.29 10.96 1.99
N HIS A 104 1.94 11.97 2.78
CA HIS A 104 2.58 12.19 4.07
C HIS A 104 2.38 11.06 5.08
N GLU A 105 1.26 10.30 4.96
CA GLU A 105 1.00 9.16 5.83
C GLU A 105 1.98 8.00 5.59
N ASP A 106 2.63 7.92 4.40
CA ASP A 106 3.70 6.95 4.14
C ASP A 106 4.86 7.12 5.13
N ILE A 107 5.11 8.35 5.60
CA ILE A 107 6.12 8.65 6.62
C ILE A 107 5.54 8.54 8.04
N LYS A 108 4.35 9.11 8.25
CA LYS A 108 3.75 9.21 9.58
C LYS A 108 3.50 7.83 10.19
N LYS A 109 3.09 6.86 9.36
CA LYS A 109 2.80 5.49 9.80
C LYS A 109 4.05 4.66 10.09
N LEU A 110 5.24 5.09 9.66
CA LEU A 110 6.50 4.39 9.99
C LEU A 110 6.75 4.28 11.50
N SER A 111 6.20 5.19 12.29
CA SER A 111 6.27 5.08 13.76
C SER A 111 5.57 3.83 14.33
N LEU A 112 4.69 3.18 13.56
CA LEU A 112 4.04 1.93 13.93
C LEU A 112 4.87 0.71 13.52
N GLU A 113 5.89 0.86 12.69
CA GLU A 113 6.73 -0.24 12.20
C GLU A 113 7.77 -0.63 13.25
N THR A 114 7.31 -1.10 14.41
CA THR A 114 8.16 -1.74 15.41
C THR A 114 8.19 -3.25 15.17
N LYS A 115 9.25 -3.93 15.66
CA LYS A 115 9.34 -5.38 15.56
C LYS A 115 8.15 -6.07 16.20
N GLU A 116 7.74 -5.59 17.37
CA GLU A 116 6.60 -6.11 18.13
C GLU A 116 5.30 -6.03 17.34
N ASN A 117 5.04 -4.91 16.66
CA ASN A 117 3.83 -4.76 15.84
C ASN A 117 3.87 -5.65 14.60
N ILE A 118 5.04 -5.82 13.98
CA ILE A 118 5.18 -6.70 12.82
C ILE A 118 5.06 -8.18 13.24
N GLU A 119 5.62 -8.56 14.39
CA GLU A 119 5.45 -9.89 14.98
C GLU A 119 3.98 -10.18 15.33
N LEU A 120 3.26 -9.21 15.91
CA LEU A 120 1.84 -9.34 16.21
C LEU A 120 1.00 -9.51 14.94
N LEU A 121 1.29 -8.74 13.89
CA LEU A 121 0.67 -8.92 12.57
C LEU A 121 0.93 -10.35 12.06
N ASN A 122 2.18 -10.79 12.05
CA ASN A 122 2.56 -12.13 11.59
C ASN A 122 1.86 -13.24 12.40
N HIS A 123 1.80 -13.08 13.73
CA HIS A 123 1.07 -14.01 14.60
C HIS A 123 -0.41 -14.10 14.23
N ASN A 124 -1.08 -12.96 14.01
CA ASN A 124 -2.48 -12.90 13.63
C ASN A 124 -2.74 -13.56 12.27
N PHE A 125 -1.84 -13.34 11.30
CA PHE A 125 -1.93 -14.00 9.99
C PHE A 125 -1.66 -15.51 10.08
N ASN A 126 -0.74 -15.96 10.93
CA ASN A 126 -0.51 -17.38 11.17
C ASN A 126 -1.75 -18.06 11.78
N ASN A 127 -2.40 -17.41 12.76
CA ASN A 127 -3.66 -17.91 13.34
C ASN A 127 -4.79 -17.98 12.30
N LEU A 128 -4.90 -16.98 11.44
CA LEU A 128 -5.88 -16.99 10.36
C LEU A 128 -5.57 -18.10 9.34
N ALA A 129 -4.30 -18.32 9.03
CA ALA A 129 -3.87 -19.38 8.12
C ALA A 129 -4.24 -20.75 8.67
N ASP A 130 -4.04 -21.03 9.97
CA ASP A 130 -4.45 -22.29 10.62
C ASP A 130 -5.98 -22.52 10.49
N ILE A 131 -6.78 -21.46 10.71
CA ILE A 131 -8.25 -21.55 10.59
C ILE A 131 -8.65 -21.87 9.14
N LEU A 132 -8.02 -21.23 8.15
CA LEU A 132 -8.35 -21.44 6.75
C LEU A 132 -7.86 -22.80 6.26
N GLU A 133 -6.68 -23.25 6.69
CA GLU A 133 -6.11 -24.54 6.32
C GLU A 133 -6.96 -25.70 6.83
N SER A 134 -7.56 -25.59 8.02
CA SER A 134 -8.54 -26.57 8.53
C SER A 134 -9.75 -26.76 7.61
N LYS A 135 -9.97 -25.85 6.65
CA LYS A 135 -11.02 -25.87 5.62
C LYS A 135 -10.48 -26.15 4.21
N GLY A 136 -9.20 -26.50 4.10
CA GLY A 136 -8.54 -26.73 2.81
C GLY A 136 -8.28 -25.46 2.00
N ILE A 137 -8.22 -24.29 2.66
CA ILE A 137 -8.02 -22.99 2.03
C ILE A 137 -6.64 -22.45 2.40
N LYS A 138 -5.86 -22.00 1.43
CA LYS A 138 -4.56 -21.36 1.65
C LYS A 138 -4.72 -19.84 1.73
N LEU A 139 -4.05 -19.23 2.71
CA LEU A 139 -4.01 -17.78 2.87
C LEU A 139 -2.82 -17.19 2.10
N ILE A 140 -3.06 -16.13 1.37
CA ILE A 140 -2.05 -15.30 0.72
C ILE A 140 -2.14 -13.89 1.31
N PHE A 141 -1.00 -13.37 1.78
CA PHE A 141 -0.88 -11.97 2.18
C PHE A 141 0.04 -11.22 1.22
N MET A 142 -0.49 -10.17 0.60
CA MET A 142 0.19 -9.33 -0.37
C MET A 142 0.09 -7.87 0.07
N PRO A 143 0.96 -7.38 0.96
CA PRO A 143 1.00 -5.97 1.29
C PRO A 143 1.49 -5.16 0.09
N ALA A 144 0.71 -4.15 -0.31
CA ALA A 144 1.10 -3.20 -1.34
C ALA A 144 2.12 -2.21 -0.76
N VAL A 145 3.35 -2.24 -1.26
CA VAL A 145 4.42 -1.34 -0.80
C VAL A 145 4.02 0.12 -1.00
N ASP A 146 4.29 0.98 -0.01
CA ASP A 146 4.05 2.41 -0.14
C ASP A 146 5.05 3.07 -1.09
N LYS A 147 4.59 4.10 -1.80
CA LYS A 147 5.39 4.80 -2.81
C LYS A 147 6.70 5.34 -2.22
N TYR A 148 6.64 5.97 -1.04
CA TYR A 148 7.85 6.43 -0.36
C TYR A 148 8.84 5.29 -0.13
N ASN A 149 8.40 4.17 0.46
CA ASN A 149 9.28 3.06 0.81
C ASN A 149 9.97 2.45 -0.42
N LEU A 150 9.25 2.31 -1.53
CA LEU A 150 9.79 1.77 -2.77
C LEU A 150 10.84 2.71 -3.41
N TYR A 151 10.57 4.02 -3.43
CA TYR A 151 11.44 5.00 -4.10
C TYR A 151 12.50 5.61 -3.19
N ARG A 152 12.46 5.35 -1.87
CA ARG A 152 13.40 5.89 -0.88
C ARG A 152 14.88 5.77 -1.26
N PRO A 153 15.37 4.65 -1.83
CA PRO A 153 16.79 4.52 -2.20
C PRO A 153 17.25 5.53 -3.25
N TYR A 154 16.32 6.14 -3.96
CA TYR A 154 16.61 7.10 -5.03
C TYR A 154 16.45 8.56 -4.60
N ILE A 155 15.97 8.85 -3.38
CA ILE A 155 15.83 10.22 -2.86
C ILE A 155 17.20 10.78 -2.52
N ILE A 156 17.55 11.97 -3.09
CA ILE A 156 18.88 12.57 -2.93
C ILE A 156 19.15 13.01 -1.48
N SER A 157 18.19 13.71 -0.86
CA SER A 157 18.32 14.20 0.53
C SER A 157 17.37 13.41 1.44
N ASN A 158 17.79 12.21 1.82
CA ASN A 158 16.94 11.30 2.52
C ASN A 158 17.12 11.40 4.04
N ASN A 159 16.41 12.34 4.67
CA ASN A 159 16.40 12.57 6.11
C ASN A 159 15.23 11.88 6.83
N TYR A 160 14.45 11.07 6.12
CA TYR A 160 13.29 10.39 6.66
C TYR A 160 13.64 9.02 7.26
N ILE A 161 12.81 8.57 8.18
CA ILE A 161 12.92 7.25 8.81
C ILE A 161 12.83 6.15 7.73
N GLU A 162 13.62 5.10 7.90
CA GLU A 162 13.57 3.92 7.06
C GLU A 162 12.47 2.97 7.51
N SER A 163 11.73 2.41 6.56
CA SER A 163 10.79 1.33 6.81
C SER A 163 11.54 0.03 7.04
N ILE A 164 11.10 -0.74 8.02
CA ILE A 164 11.60 -2.10 8.30
C ILE A 164 10.54 -3.17 8.01
N PHE A 165 9.37 -2.78 7.55
CA PHE A 165 8.20 -3.67 7.45
C PHE A 165 8.48 -4.92 6.61
N PHE A 166 8.87 -4.74 5.35
CA PHE A 166 9.09 -5.87 4.44
C PHE A 166 10.32 -6.70 4.83
N GLU A 167 11.40 -6.02 5.18
CA GLU A 167 12.66 -6.65 5.57
C GLU A 167 12.47 -7.54 6.78
N TYR A 168 11.88 -6.98 7.85
CA TYR A 168 11.69 -7.74 9.08
C TYR A 168 10.59 -8.81 8.95
N LEU A 169 9.46 -8.48 8.31
CA LEU A 169 8.42 -9.48 8.06
C LEU A 169 8.95 -10.67 7.26
N SER A 170 9.85 -10.45 6.30
CA SER A 170 10.44 -11.52 5.49
C SER A 170 11.24 -12.53 6.33
N THR A 171 11.81 -12.13 7.47
CA THR A 171 12.59 -13.01 8.35
C THR A 171 11.75 -13.90 9.26
N LEU A 172 10.48 -13.60 9.46
CA LEU A 172 9.61 -14.33 10.39
C LEU A 172 9.05 -15.60 9.73
N ASP A 173 8.84 -16.64 10.54
CA ASP A 173 8.17 -17.88 10.11
C ASP A 173 6.68 -17.63 9.78
N LYS A 174 6.23 -18.15 8.65
CA LYS A 174 4.89 -17.94 8.12
C LYS A 174 4.18 -19.25 7.77
N LYS A 175 2.93 -19.35 8.19
CA LYS A 175 1.99 -20.41 7.77
C LYS A 175 1.15 -20.00 6.55
N TYR A 176 1.31 -18.77 6.09
CA TYR A 176 0.64 -18.19 4.92
C TYR A 176 1.66 -17.89 3.82
N ILE A 177 1.16 -17.75 2.61
CA ILE A 177 1.98 -17.34 1.46
C ILE A 177 2.16 -15.83 1.52
N PHE A 178 3.42 -15.38 1.56
CA PHE A 178 3.75 -13.96 1.58
C PHE A 178 4.29 -13.52 0.22
N ILE A 179 3.64 -12.53 -0.38
CA ILE A 179 4.10 -11.89 -1.61
C ILE A 179 4.78 -10.56 -1.24
N ASN A 180 6.09 -10.53 -1.33
CA ASN A 180 6.90 -9.34 -1.05
C ASN A 180 6.88 -8.40 -2.26
N THR A 181 5.87 -7.51 -2.32
CA THR A 181 5.73 -6.56 -3.44
C THR A 181 6.87 -5.55 -3.52
N LYS A 182 7.51 -5.20 -2.39
CA LYS A 182 8.69 -4.33 -2.38
C LYS A 182 9.86 -4.97 -3.11
N GLU A 183 10.15 -6.24 -2.82
CA GLU A 183 11.24 -6.97 -3.49
C GLU A 183 11.01 -7.08 -5.00
N ILE A 184 9.79 -7.43 -5.41
CA ILE A 184 9.43 -7.57 -6.82
C ILE A 184 9.61 -6.22 -7.53
N LEU A 185 9.01 -5.15 -7.03
CA LEU A 185 9.00 -3.86 -7.69
C LEU A 185 10.35 -3.12 -7.60
N SER A 186 11.16 -3.41 -6.57
CA SER A 186 12.53 -2.85 -6.48
C SER A 186 13.41 -3.35 -7.62
N LYS A 187 13.32 -4.63 -7.99
CA LYS A 187 14.04 -5.20 -9.14
C LYS A 187 13.71 -4.47 -10.46
N ASN A 188 12.43 -4.10 -10.63
CA ASN A 188 12.00 -3.32 -11.81
C ASN A 188 12.61 -1.92 -11.83
N LEU A 189 12.64 -1.21 -10.68
CA LEU A 189 13.28 0.10 -10.58
C LEU A 189 14.81 0.04 -10.76
N GLU A 190 15.47 -1.01 -10.26
CA GLU A 190 16.90 -1.26 -10.50
C GLU A 190 17.19 -1.41 -11.98
N ASN A 191 16.34 -2.09 -12.73
CA ASN A 191 16.36 -2.23 -14.18
C ASN A 191 15.92 -0.93 -14.92
N SER A 192 15.73 0.17 -14.18
CA SER A 192 15.33 1.47 -14.73
C SER A 192 13.95 1.49 -15.39
N GLU A 193 13.06 0.59 -14.98
CA GLU A 193 11.66 0.65 -15.41
C GLU A 193 10.99 1.88 -14.81
N LYS A 194 10.33 2.66 -15.68
CA LYS A 194 9.65 3.90 -15.28
C LYS A 194 8.17 3.68 -15.02
N ASP A 195 7.62 4.57 -14.20
CA ASP A 195 6.18 4.64 -13.91
C ASP A 195 5.64 3.39 -13.23
N ILE A 196 6.38 2.80 -12.32
CA ILE A 196 5.87 1.74 -11.41
C ILE A 196 4.73 2.29 -10.55
N PHE A 197 4.83 3.55 -10.12
CA PHE A 197 3.73 4.34 -9.57
C PHE A 197 3.39 5.48 -10.53
N TYR A 198 2.14 5.96 -10.50
CA TYR A 198 1.81 7.22 -11.17
C TYR A 198 2.58 8.38 -10.55
N ALA A 199 3.08 9.31 -11.37
CA ALA A 199 3.98 10.37 -10.90
C ALA A 199 3.31 11.29 -9.85
N ASP A 200 2.04 11.58 -10.03
CA ASP A 200 1.21 12.55 -9.28
C ASP A 200 0.15 11.90 -8.37
N ASP A 201 0.17 10.58 -8.22
CA ASP A 201 -0.77 9.80 -7.42
C ASP A 201 -0.03 8.88 -6.44
N THR A 202 -0.72 8.40 -5.41
CA THR A 202 -0.22 7.46 -4.42
C THR A 202 -0.38 6.00 -4.84
N HIS A 203 -1.10 5.74 -5.93
CA HIS A 203 -1.34 4.39 -6.43
C HIS A 203 -0.22 3.92 -7.35
N TRP A 204 0.07 2.64 -7.29
CA TRP A 204 0.91 2.01 -8.30
C TRP A 204 0.19 1.97 -9.65
N SER A 205 0.95 1.89 -10.72
CA SER A 205 0.41 1.84 -12.07
C SER A 205 0.06 0.41 -12.49
N TYR A 206 -0.53 0.27 -13.67
CA TYR A 206 -0.75 -1.06 -14.27
C TYR A 206 0.53 -1.87 -14.45
N LYS A 207 1.70 -1.20 -14.62
CA LYS A 207 2.99 -1.89 -14.73
C LYS A 207 3.34 -2.63 -13.45
N ALA A 208 3.16 -1.97 -12.28
CA ALA A 208 3.37 -2.63 -11.01
C ALA A 208 2.47 -3.87 -10.85
N SER A 209 1.19 -3.76 -11.20
CA SER A 209 0.26 -4.89 -11.16
C SER A 209 0.71 -6.03 -12.08
N ASN A 210 1.11 -5.72 -13.30
CA ASN A 210 1.61 -6.72 -14.24
C ASN A 210 2.89 -7.38 -13.72
N ASN A 211 3.85 -6.59 -13.25
CA ASN A 211 5.12 -7.11 -12.72
C ASN A 211 4.92 -8.04 -11.52
N ILE A 212 3.93 -7.74 -10.66
CA ILE A 212 3.59 -8.61 -9.53
C ILE A 212 2.95 -9.92 -10.04
N ILE A 213 1.96 -9.84 -10.93
CA ILE A 213 1.24 -11.01 -11.46
C ILE A 213 2.16 -11.91 -12.28
N GLU A 214 3.08 -11.34 -13.05
CA GLU A 214 4.05 -12.06 -13.89
C GLU A 214 5.27 -12.56 -13.10
N SER A 215 5.42 -12.16 -11.82
CA SER A 215 6.54 -12.60 -10.98
C SER A 215 6.50 -14.11 -10.69
N ASP A 216 7.67 -14.71 -10.55
CA ASP A 216 7.80 -16.10 -10.10
C ASP A 216 7.12 -16.33 -8.74
N ALA A 217 7.17 -15.33 -7.86
CA ALA A 217 6.54 -15.40 -6.54
C ALA A 217 5.02 -15.58 -6.65
N PHE A 218 4.36 -14.91 -7.61
CA PHE A 218 2.93 -15.03 -7.84
C PHE A 218 2.59 -16.29 -8.63
N ASN A 219 3.29 -16.57 -9.73
CA ASN A 219 3.03 -17.71 -10.61
C ASN A 219 3.22 -19.05 -9.92
N ASN A 220 4.24 -19.20 -9.06
CA ASN A 220 4.50 -20.44 -8.34
C ASN A 220 3.38 -20.83 -7.35
N ILE A 221 2.50 -19.89 -6.97
CA ILE A 221 1.35 -20.19 -6.10
C ILE A 221 0.34 -21.09 -6.83
N PHE A 222 0.11 -20.81 -8.11
CA PHE A 222 -0.94 -21.47 -8.89
C PHE A 222 -0.42 -22.68 -9.67
N ASN A 223 0.86 -22.66 -10.10
CA ASN A 223 1.47 -23.75 -10.85
C ASN A 223 1.76 -25.01 -10.01
N LYS A 224 1.91 -24.89 -8.69
CA LYS A 224 2.08 -26.05 -7.78
C LYS A 224 0.79 -26.84 -7.49
N GLY A 225 -0.33 -26.47 -8.09
CA GLY A 225 -1.63 -27.12 -7.89
C GLY A 225 -2.03 -28.13 -8.97
N GLU A 226 -1.18 -28.34 -9.98
CA GLU A 226 -1.46 -29.23 -11.12
C GLU A 226 -0.61 -30.54 -11.12
N GLN A 227 0.04 -30.86 -9.99
CA GLN A 227 0.74 -32.15 -9.82
C GLN A 227 0.03 -33.04 -8.82
#